data_80bb6317b21b7f23dfc3dbc95ac2391a
#
_entry.id   80bb6317b21b7f23dfc3dbc95ac2391a
#
_cell.length_a   1.000
_cell.length_b   1.000
_cell.length_c   1.000
_cell.angle_alpha   90.00
_cell.angle_beta   90.00
_cell.angle_gamma   90.00
#
_symmetry.space_group_name_H-M   'P 1'
#
loop_
_entity.id
_entity.type
_entity.pdbx_description
1 polymer ?
#
loop_
_entity_poly.entity_id
_entity_poly.type
_entity_poly.pdbx_seq_one_letter_code
_entity_poly.pdbx_strand_id
1 'polypeptide(L)'
;MHIISWNVNGIRAAIRKGFIDFLKKNKPDIICLQEIKISDAARAQEELDFKDYQEFWNSAQRPGYSGTAVLVKNGLQVKYLPKLSYDDEGRLQVLDIGKYYLANIYFPNANHALSRLDFKMKFNNKLLAYFKKLNKTKPLIITGDYNVAHNEIDLARPKENIGNPGFTDEERYWMSKFLASGFKDTFREMHPQKIQYSWWSFRSGARARNIGWRIDYFCVADKILKNISQAYILDKITGSDHAPVGIEVQN
;
A
#
# COMPACT_ATOMS: atom_id res chain seq x y z
N MET A 1 13.59 12.19 2.47
CA MET A 1 12.92 11.15 3.30
C MET A 1 12.57 9.98 2.43
N HIS A 2 12.98 8.78 2.85
CA HIS A 2 12.80 7.53 2.12
C HIS A 2 11.61 6.74 2.69
N ILE A 3 10.56 6.52 1.90
CA ILE A 3 9.35 5.83 2.32
C ILE A 3 9.13 4.60 1.42
N ILE A 4 8.97 3.44 2.05
CA ILE A 4 8.66 2.17 1.36
C ILE A 4 7.26 1.70 1.77
N SER A 5 6.56 1.05 0.85
CA SER A 5 5.31 0.33 1.10
C SER A 5 5.42 -1.11 0.61
N TRP A 6 4.94 -2.07 1.39
CA TRP A 6 5.00 -3.47 1.05
C TRP A 6 3.82 -4.26 1.62
N ASN A 7 3.00 -4.83 0.77
CA ASN A 7 2.07 -5.88 1.18
C ASN A 7 2.91 -7.15 1.45
N VAL A 8 2.99 -7.55 2.72
CA VAL A 8 3.86 -8.65 3.17
C VAL A 8 3.17 -10.00 3.17
N ASN A 9 1.86 -10.04 2.89
CA ASN A 9 1.05 -11.27 2.87
C ASN A 9 1.30 -12.18 4.11
N GLY A 10 1.36 -11.53 5.29
CA GLY A 10 1.66 -12.14 6.59
C GLY A 10 3.06 -11.84 7.09
N ILE A 11 3.15 -10.97 8.12
CA ILE A 11 4.44 -10.47 8.63
C ILE A 11 5.37 -11.59 9.13
N ARG A 12 4.84 -12.61 9.81
CA ARG A 12 5.64 -13.76 10.29
C ARG A 12 6.27 -14.54 9.14
N ALA A 13 5.52 -14.72 8.04
CA ALA A 13 6.04 -15.41 6.86
C ALA A 13 7.09 -14.55 6.14
N ALA A 14 6.86 -13.25 6.04
CA ALA A 14 7.81 -12.31 5.43
C ALA A 14 9.13 -12.24 6.23
N ILE A 15 9.07 -12.22 7.56
CA ILE A 15 10.27 -12.25 8.42
C ILE A 15 11.11 -13.50 8.15
N ARG A 16 10.48 -14.68 8.11
CA ARG A 16 11.19 -15.95 7.78
C ARG A 16 11.81 -15.95 6.37
N LYS A 17 11.32 -15.08 5.48
CA LYS A 17 11.77 -14.96 4.08
C LYS A 17 12.68 -13.75 3.83
N GLY A 18 13.26 -13.15 4.89
CA GLY A 18 14.29 -12.13 4.77
C GLY A 18 13.79 -10.67 4.91
N PHE A 19 12.60 -10.44 5.46
CA PHE A 19 12.10 -9.07 5.69
C PHE A 19 13.04 -8.24 6.56
N ILE A 20 13.63 -8.84 7.63
CA ILE A 20 14.57 -8.13 8.51
C ILE A 20 15.84 -7.72 7.75
N ASP A 21 16.38 -8.60 6.92
CA ASP A 21 17.57 -8.28 6.10
C ASP A 21 17.25 -7.19 5.08
N PHE A 22 16.06 -7.24 4.48
CA PHE A 22 15.57 -6.17 3.60
C PHE A 22 15.51 -4.83 4.36
N LEU A 23 14.97 -4.80 5.57
CA LEU A 23 14.85 -3.60 6.39
C LEU A 23 16.23 -3.04 6.75
N LYS A 24 17.15 -3.91 7.20
CA LYS A 24 18.54 -3.53 7.55
C LYS A 24 19.35 -3.01 6.34
N LYS A 25 19.12 -3.55 5.16
CA LYS A 25 19.80 -3.14 3.92
C LYS A 25 19.28 -1.80 3.40
N ASN A 26 17.97 -1.61 3.35
CA ASN A 26 17.36 -0.44 2.72
C ASN A 26 17.20 0.74 3.68
N LYS A 27 17.11 0.49 4.99
CA LYS A 27 17.02 1.49 6.07
C LYS A 27 16.03 2.62 5.76
N PRO A 28 14.78 2.32 5.36
CA PRO A 28 13.82 3.37 5.08
C PRO A 28 13.55 4.23 6.31
N ASP A 29 13.24 5.50 6.12
CA ASP A 29 12.80 6.36 7.21
C ASP A 29 11.42 5.93 7.71
N ILE A 30 10.55 5.45 6.78
CA ILE A 30 9.24 4.89 7.11
C ILE A 30 8.96 3.69 6.19
N ILE A 31 8.45 2.61 6.75
CA ILE A 31 7.90 1.50 5.97
C ILE A 31 6.46 1.22 6.34
N CYS A 32 5.59 1.21 5.32
CA CYS A 32 4.16 0.93 5.41
C CYS A 32 3.90 -0.52 5.00
N LEU A 33 3.24 -1.29 5.85
CA LEU A 33 2.97 -2.71 5.64
C LEU A 33 1.47 -2.97 5.52
N GLN A 34 1.08 -3.81 4.58
CA GLN A 34 -0.28 -4.29 4.41
C GLN A 34 -0.33 -5.80 4.55
N GLU A 35 -1.50 -6.33 4.86
CA GLU A 35 -1.74 -7.76 5.12
C GLU A 35 -0.77 -8.35 6.16
N ILE A 36 -0.64 -7.69 7.32
CA ILE A 36 0.22 -8.19 8.39
C ILE A 36 -0.24 -9.53 8.96
N LYS A 37 -1.55 -9.82 8.90
CA LYS A 37 -2.18 -11.11 9.28
C LYS A 37 -1.75 -11.61 10.67
N ILE A 38 -1.57 -10.69 11.61
CA ILE A 38 -1.24 -10.97 13.01
C ILE A 38 -2.18 -10.18 13.91
N SER A 39 -2.72 -10.82 14.95
CA SER A 39 -3.50 -10.15 15.99
C SER A 39 -2.59 -9.52 17.04
N ASP A 40 -3.09 -8.58 17.82
CA ASP A 40 -2.31 -7.95 18.91
C ASP A 40 -1.87 -8.99 19.95
N ALA A 41 -2.74 -9.95 20.27
CA ALA A 41 -2.41 -11.04 21.20
C ALA A 41 -1.29 -11.94 20.65
N ALA A 42 -1.33 -12.30 19.36
CA ALA A 42 -0.27 -13.11 18.75
C ALA A 42 1.04 -12.32 18.63
N ARG A 43 0.94 -11.02 18.31
CA ARG A 43 2.12 -10.13 18.22
C ARG A 43 2.84 -9.99 19.57
N ALA A 44 2.09 -9.88 20.65
CA ALA A 44 2.67 -9.78 21.99
C ALA A 44 3.49 -11.01 22.42
N GLN A 45 3.33 -12.15 21.73
CA GLN A 45 4.08 -13.39 21.95
C GLN A 45 5.27 -13.56 21.01
N GLU A 46 5.44 -12.65 20.03
CA GLU A 46 6.52 -12.72 19.04
C GLU A 46 7.61 -11.70 19.37
N GLU A 47 8.87 -12.14 19.34
CA GLU A 47 10.02 -11.23 19.38
C GLU A 47 10.30 -10.71 17.98
N LEU A 48 9.69 -9.57 17.63
CA LEU A 48 9.91 -8.89 16.35
C LEU A 48 11.09 -7.93 16.50
N ASP A 49 12.17 -8.13 15.70
CA ASP A 49 13.39 -7.31 15.77
C ASP A 49 13.28 -6.03 14.93
N PHE A 50 12.49 -5.06 15.41
CA PHE A 50 12.35 -3.74 14.81
C PHE A 50 12.96 -2.63 15.70
N LYS A 51 14.07 -2.92 16.39
CA LYS A 51 14.69 -2.04 17.42
C LYS A 51 15.00 -0.63 16.95
N ASP A 52 15.28 -0.44 15.64
CA ASP A 52 15.57 0.87 15.05
C ASP A 52 14.32 1.67 14.70
N TYR A 53 13.10 1.13 14.98
CA TYR A 53 11.84 1.69 14.56
C TYR A 53 10.82 1.79 15.70
N GLN A 54 10.04 2.86 15.67
CA GLN A 54 8.78 2.97 16.39
C GLN A 54 7.72 2.20 15.59
N GLU A 55 6.88 1.42 16.26
CA GLU A 55 5.92 0.52 15.63
C GLU A 55 4.49 0.99 15.84
N PHE A 56 3.73 1.10 14.77
CA PHE A 56 2.31 1.40 14.79
C PHE A 56 1.54 0.27 14.12
N TRP A 57 0.72 -0.45 14.90
CA TRP A 57 -0.04 -1.60 14.43
C TRP A 57 -1.53 -1.33 14.40
N ASN A 58 -2.22 -1.85 13.38
CA ASN A 58 -3.66 -1.82 13.22
C ASN A 58 -4.14 -3.20 12.77
N SER A 59 -4.25 -4.11 13.73
CA SER A 59 -4.73 -5.48 13.50
C SER A 59 -6.22 -5.49 13.16
N ALA A 60 -6.64 -6.42 12.29
CA ALA A 60 -8.06 -6.69 12.10
C ALA A 60 -8.67 -7.37 13.33
N GLN A 61 -9.96 -7.19 13.56
CA GLN A 61 -10.69 -7.91 14.61
C GLN A 61 -10.65 -9.44 14.36
N ARG A 62 -10.72 -9.86 13.09
CA ARG A 62 -10.56 -11.27 12.71
C ARG A 62 -9.09 -11.68 12.75
N PRO A 63 -8.68 -12.65 13.59
CA PRO A 63 -7.31 -13.13 13.66
C PRO A 63 -6.81 -13.68 12.31
N GLY A 64 -5.54 -13.42 11.99
CA GLY A 64 -4.89 -13.95 10.79
C GLY A 64 -5.40 -13.38 9.45
N TYR A 65 -6.11 -12.25 9.48
CA TYR A 65 -6.71 -11.61 8.32
C TYR A 65 -6.31 -10.14 8.25
N SER A 66 -6.10 -9.60 7.02
CA SER A 66 -5.89 -8.17 6.78
C SER A 66 -4.86 -7.52 7.72
N GLY A 67 -5.16 -6.31 8.21
CA GLY A 67 -4.31 -5.54 9.11
C GLY A 67 -3.18 -4.79 8.41
N THR A 68 -2.80 -3.66 9.00
CA THR A 68 -1.70 -2.80 8.52
C THR A 68 -0.73 -2.48 9.66
N ALA A 69 0.52 -2.16 9.32
CA ALA A 69 1.50 -1.62 10.26
C ALA A 69 2.34 -0.53 9.60
N VAL A 70 2.83 0.40 10.41
CA VAL A 70 3.83 1.39 9.98
C VAL A 70 4.99 1.32 10.95
N LEU A 71 6.20 1.14 10.42
CA LEU A 71 7.43 1.25 11.17
C LEU A 71 8.09 2.58 10.81
N VAL A 72 8.38 3.38 11.81
CA VAL A 72 8.98 4.73 11.67
C VAL A 72 10.33 4.72 12.34
N LYS A 73 11.39 5.08 11.62
CA LYS A 73 12.74 5.14 12.14
C LYS A 73 12.83 5.98 13.41
N ASN A 74 13.53 5.49 14.42
CA ASN A 74 13.72 6.17 15.68
C ASN A 74 14.32 7.58 15.46
N GLY A 75 13.84 8.56 16.23
CA GLY A 75 14.21 9.96 16.10
C GLY A 75 13.29 10.81 15.21
N LEU A 76 12.47 10.19 14.35
CA LEU A 76 11.43 10.90 13.62
C LEU A 76 10.22 11.15 14.51
N GLN A 77 9.79 12.41 14.58
CA GLN A 77 8.61 12.80 15.34
C GLN A 77 7.35 12.60 14.48
N VAL A 78 6.47 11.70 14.92
CA VAL A 78 5.22 11.41 14.24
C VAL A 78 4.06 11.34 15.24
N LYS A 79 2.85 11.65 14.75
CA LYS A 79 1.63 11.51 15.53
C LYS A 79 0.65 10.60 14.81
N TYR A 80 0.25 9.51 15.45
CA TYR A 80 -0.79 8.62 14.93
C TYR A 80 -2.16 9.29 15.06
N LEU A 81 -2.91 9.37 13.96
CA LEU A 81 -4.27 9.88 13.95
C LEU A 81 -5.25 8.80 14.44
N PRO A 82 -6.38 9.18 15.04
CA PRO A 82 -7.39 8.21 15.49
C PRO A 82 -7.83 7.28 14.36
N LYS A 83 -8.01 6.00 14.69
CA LYS A 83 -8.57 4.99 13.77
C LYS A 83 -10.00 5.36 13.37
N LEU A 84 -10.39 5.00 12.16
CA LEU A 84 -11.77 5.15 11.72
C LEU A 84 -12.65 4.10 12.39
N SER A 85 -13.80 4.52 12.93
CA SER A 85 -14.71 3.65 13.68
C SER A 85 -15.33 2.51 12.85
N TYR A 86 -15.25 2.57 11.54
CA TYR A 86 -15.75 1.56 10.61
C TYR A 86 -14.65 0.70 9.98
N ASP A 87 -13.41 0.78 10.49
CA ASP A 87 -12.27 0.00 10.00
C ASP A 87 -12.00 -1.22 10.90
N ASP A 88 -12.92 -2.18 10.87
CA ASP A 88 -12.82 -3.44 11.65
C ASP A 88 -11.77 -4.40 11.08
N GLU A 89 -11.36 -4.19 9.83
CA GLU A 89 -10.38 -5.03 9.14
C GLU A 89 -8.94 -4.47 9.24
N GLY A 90 -8.73 -3.36 9.98
CA GLY A 90 -7.40 -2.77 10.21
C GLY A 90 -6.71 -2.30 8.93
N ARG A 91 -7.48 -1.69 8.01
CA ARG A 91 -7.03 -1.38 6.65
C ARG A 91 -6.36 -0.03 6.50
N LEU A 92 -6.60 0.91 7.40
CA LEU A 92 -6.08 2.27 7.29
C LEU A 92 -5.33 2.70 8.54
N GLN A 93 -4.16 3.28 8.32
CA GLN A 93 -3.43 4.07 9.32
C GLN A 93 -3.08 5.42 8.72
N VAL A 94 -3.22 6.49 9.50
CA VAL A 94 -2.79 7.83 9.12
C VAL A 94 -1.86 8.38 10.17
N LEU A 95 -0.68 8.82 9.74
CA LEU A 95 0.31 9.47 10.58
C LEU A 95 0.50 10.93 10.13
N ASP A 96 0.61 11.83 11.09
CA ASP A 96 1.18 13.15 10.87
C ASP A 96 2.70 13.02 10.95
N ILE A 97 3.39 13.27 9.86
CA ILE A 97 4.85 13.18 9.73
C ILE A 97 5.50 14.56 9.54
N GLY A 98 4.94 15.57 10.19
CA GLY A 98 5.40 16.94 10.14
C GLY A 98 4.81 17.72 8.96
N LYS A 99 5.52 17.85 7.85
CA LYS A 99 5.04 18.59 6.66
C LYS A 99 3.86 17.93 5.95
N TYR A 100 3.65 16.62 6.15
CA TYR A 100 2.70 15.79 5.42
C TYR A 100 1.85 14.92 6.35
N TYR A 101 0.67 14.52 5.89
CA TYR A 101 0.05 13.30 6.37
C TYR A 101 0.51 12.12 5.52
N LEU A 102 0.75 10.96 6.14
CA LEU A 102 1.03 9.69 5.49
C LEU A 102 -0.11 8.71 5.80
N ALA A 103 -0.79 8.24 4.77
CA ALA A 103 -1.81 7.21 4.87
C ALA A 103 -1.27 5.89 4.32
N ASN A 104 -1.21 4.87 5.18
CA ASN A 104 -0.97 3.48 4.83
C ASN A 104 -2.31 2.77 4.67
N ILE A 105 -2.59 2.21 3.50
CA ILE A 105 -3.90 1.64 3.20
C ILE A 105 -3.79 0.26 2.54
N TYR A 106 -4.65 -0.66 2.97
CA TYR A 106 -4.94 -1.92 2.30
C TYR A 106 -6.39 -1.90 1.79
N PHE A 107 -6.58 -1.52 0.53
CA PHE A 107 -7.92 -1.49 -0.07
C PHE A 107 -8.51 -2.90 -0.17
N PRO A 108 -9.82 -3.08 0.05
CA PRO A 108 -10.46 -4.38 -0.08
C PRO A 108 -10.26 -4.99 -1.48
N ASN A 109 -10.05 -6.30 -1.54
CA ASN A 109 -10.16 -7.06 -2.78
C ASN A 109 -11.64 -7.29 -3.11
N ALA A 110 -12.02 -7.25 -4.39
CA ALA A 110 -13.39 -7.53 -4.82
C ALA A 110 -13.75 -9.03 -4.70
N ASN A 111 -12.75 -9.90 -4.53
CA ASN A 111 -12.82 -11.36 -4.42
C ASN A 111 -13.39 -12.06 -5.67
N HIS A 112 -13.33 -13.40 -5.66
CA HIS A 112 -13.91 -14.22 -6.72
C HIS A 112 -15.38 -13.90 -6.93
N ALA A 113 -15.82 -13.92 -8.18
CA ALA A 113 -17.18 -13.56 -8.60
C ALA A 113 -17.65 -12.17 -8.13
N LEU A 114 -16.69 -11.25 -7.84
CA LEU A 114 -16.94 -9.87 -7.40
C LEU A 114 -17.78 -9.77 -6.11
N SER A 115 -17.76 -10.82 -5.28
CA SER A 115 -18.62 -10.96 -4.09
C SER A 115 -18.43 -9.83 -3.05
N ARG A 116 -17.33 -9.08 -3.13
CA ARG A 116 -17.04 -7.93 -2.26
C ARG A 116 -16.92 -6.59 -3.02
N LEU A 117 -17.30 -6.53 -4.28
CA LEU A 117 -17.17 -5.30 -5.08
C LEU A 117 -17.93 -4.13 -4.45
N ASP A 118 -19.20 -4.34 -4.07
CA ASP A 118 -20.02 -3.31 -3.41
C ASP A 118 -19.39 -2.80 -2.11
N PHE A 119 -18.87 -3.72 -1.29
CA PHE A 119 -18.17 -3.35 -0.06
C PHE A 119 -16.94 -2.49 -0.39
N LYS A 120 -16.12 -2.92 -1.36
CA LYS A 120 -14.94 -2.18 -1.82
C LYS A 120 -15.32 -0.78 -2.28
N MET A 121 -16.34 -0.63 -3.13
CA MET A 121 -16.75 0.67 -3.64
C MET A 121 -17.28 1.60 -2.54
N LYS A 122 -18.07 1.08 -1.59
CA LYS A 122 -18.53 1.85 -0.43
C LYS A 122 -17.36 2.30 0.46
N PHE A 123 -16.42 1.40 0.75
CA PHE A 123 -15.21 1.69 1.52
C PHE A 123 -14.35 2.75 0.82
N ASN A 124 -14.07 2.55 -0.46
CA ASN A 124 -13.29 3.46 -1.28
C ASN A 124 -13.87 4.88 -1.33
N ASN A 125 -15.19 5.01 -1.49
CA ASN A 125 -15.85 6.33 -1.52
C ASN A 125 -15.78 7.05 -0.16
N LYS A 126 -15.93 6.32 0.96
CA LYS A 126 -15.74 6.89 2.31
C LYS A 126 -14.31 7.40 2.50
N LEU A 127 -13.31 6.61 2.04
CA LEU A 127 -11.91 7.00 2.11
C LEU A 127 -11.59 8.22 1.26
N LEU A 128 -12.12 8.29 0.04
CA LEU A 128 -11.93 9.45 -0.82
C LEU A 128 -12.41 10.75 -0.14
N ALA A 129 -13.58 10.71 0.49
CA ALA A 129 -14.10 11.85 1.26
C ALA A 129 -13.17 12.22 2.42
N TYR A 130 -12.67 11.23 3.16
CA TYR A 130 -11.74 11.41 4.26
C TYR A 130 -10.39 11.99 3.79
N PHE A 131 -9.81 11.45 2.74
CA PHE A 131 -8.55 11.95 2.16
C PHE A 131 -8.66 13.38 1.63
N LYS A 132 -9.77 13.71 0.98
CA LYS A 132 -10.06 15.10 0.58
C LYS A 132 -10.12 16.05 1.77
N LYS A 133 -10.71 15.63 2.90
CA LYS A 133 -10.74 16.41 4.13
C LYS A 133 -9.34 16.61 4.70
N LEU A 134 -8.54 15.55 4.81
CA LEU A 134 -7.16 15.64 5.31
C LEU A 134 -6.30 16.54 4.41
N ASN A 135 -6.41 16.39 3.08
CA ASN A 135 -5.61 17.14 2.12
C ASN A 135 -5.88 18.66 2.12
N LYS A 136 -7.03 19.08 2.64
CA LYS A 136 -7.33 20.54 2.88
C LYS A 136 -6.48 21.10 4.03
N THR A 137 -6.17 20.28 5.02
CA THR A 137 -5.43 20.70 6.22
C THR A 137 -3.91 20.63 5.98
N LYS A 138 -3.43 19.49 5.43
CA LYS A 138 -2.02 19.22 5.21
C LYS A 138 -1.88 18.32 3.97
N PRO A 139 -0.83 18.51 3.12
CA PRO A 139 -0.63 17.62 1.97
C PRO A 139 -0.56 16.16 2.39
N LEU A 140 -1.18 15.29 1.61
CA LEU A 140 -1.32 13.88 1.91
C LEU A 140 -0.47 13.03 0.95
N ILE A 141 0.28 12.09 1.52
CA ILE A 141 0.92 10.96 0.84
C ILE A 141 0.08 9.72 1.16
N ILE A 142 -0.38 8.99 0.16
CA ILE A 142 -1.20 7.79 0.31
C ILE A 142 -0.46 6.64 -0.33
N THR A 143 -0.23 5.57 0.40
CA THR A 143 0.46 4.40 -0.12
C THR A 143 -0.18 3.10 0.35
N GLY A 144 0.04 2.04 -0.40
CA GLY A 144 -0.36 0.70 -0.06
C GLY A 144 -0.84 -0.12 -1.24
N ASP A 145 -1.51 -1.22 -0.94
CA ASP A 145 -2.14 -2.09 -1.91
C ASP A 145 -3.57 -1.61 -2.22
N TYR A 146 -3.77 -1.13 -3.44
CA TYR A 146 -5.07 -0.62 -3.91
C TYR A 146 -5.97 -1.73 -4.47
N ASN A 147 -5.41 -2.93 -4.66
CA ASN A 147 -6.13 -4.04 -5.27
C ASN A 147 -6.81 -3.66 -6.61
N VAL A 148 -6.18 -2.80 -7.40
CA VAL A 148 -6.64 -2.38 -8.72
C VAL A 148 -5.45 -2.04 -9.63
N ALA A 149 -5.44 -2.57 -10.84
CA ALA A 149 -4.63 -2.07 -11.94
C ALA A 149 -5.42 -0.96 -12.67
N HIS A 150 -4.88 0.27 -12.69
CA HIS A 150 -5.64 1.41 -13.21
C HIS A 150 -5.83 1.34 -14.73
N ASN A 151 -4.73 1.13 -15.45
CA ASN A 151 -4.71 1.13 -16.92
C ASN A 151 -4.21 -0.22 -17.47
N GLU A 152 -4.41 -0.45 -18.75
CA GLU A 152 -3.94 -1.67 -19.42
C GLU A 152 -2.43 -1.91 -19.30
N ILE A 153 -1.63 -0.85 -19.24
CA ILE A 153 -0.19 -0.92 -19.02
C ILE A 153 0.17 -1.44 -17.62
N ASP A 154 -0.78 -1.43 -16.67
CA ASP A 154 -0.55 -1.79 -15.27
C ASP A 154 -0.75 -3.29 -14.99
N LEU A 155 -1.08 -4.10 -16.00
CA LEU A 155 -1.16 -5.56 -15.85
C LEU A 155 -0.77 -6.28 -17.14
N ALA A 156 -0.28 -7.49 -16.96
CA ALA A 156 -0.11 -8.42 -18.06
C ALA A 156 -1.48 -8.93 -18.54
N ARG A 157 -1.63 -9.11 -19.85
CA ARG A 157 -2.83 -9.68 -20.49
C ARG A 157 -4.13 -8.92 -20.13
N PRO A 158 -4.21 -7.61 -20.39
CA PRO A 158 -5.36 -6.80 -19.99
C PRO A 158 -6.67 -7.34 -20.56
N LYS A 159 -6.70 -7.76 -21.83
CA LYS A 159 -7.91 -8.28 -22.50
C LYS A 159 -8.50 -9.52 -21.81
N GLU A 160 -7.65 -10.40 -21.26
CA GLU A 160 -8.08 -11.61 -20.55
C GLU A 160 -8.62 -11.30 -19.14
N ASN A 161 -8.35 -10.10 -18.63
CA ASN A 161 -8.67 -9.69 -17.27
C ASN A 161 -9.79 -8.64 -17.17
N ILE A 162 -10.39 -8.21 -18.28
CA ILE A 162 -11.54 -7.31 -18.26
C ILE A 162 -12.66 -7.92 -17.40
N GLY A 163 -13.18 -7.14 -16.44
CA GLY A 163 -14.22 -7.57 -15.51
C GLY A 163 -13.77 -8.47 -14.37
N ASN A 164 -12.49 -8.85 -14.30
CA ASN A 164 -11.96 -9.61 -13.16
C ASN A 164 -11.71 -8.69 -11.95
N PRO A 165 -11.71 -9.23 -10.71
CA PRO A 165 -11.31 -8.49 -9.52
C PRO A 165 -9.97 -7.75 -9.71
N GLY A 166 -9.96 -6.45 -9.41
CA GLY A 166 -8.79 -5.59 -9.62
C GLY A 166 -8.70 -4.98 -11.02
N PHE A 167 -9.61 -5.34 -11.95
CA PHE A 167 -9.67 -4.76 -13.30
C PHE A 167 -11.09 -4.63 -13.84
N THR A 168 -12.07 -4.40 -12.96
CA THR A 168 -13.44 -4.04 -13.34
C THR A 168 -13.51 -2.57 -13.73
N ASP A 169 -14.54 -2.21 -14.48
CA ASP A 169 -14.78 -0.81 -14.88
C ASP A 169 -15.01 0.08 -13.66
N GLU A 170 -15.73 -0.41 -12.63
CA GLU A 170 -16.03 0.31 -11.41
C GLU A 170 -14.75 0.62 -10.61
N GLU A 171 -13.85 -0.36 -10.46
CA GLU A 171 -12.58 -0.19 -9.75
C GLU A 171 -11.66 0.79 -10.46
N ARG A 172 -11.53 0.67 -11.78
CA ARG A 172 -10.72 1.56 -12.63
C ARG A 172 -11.30 2.98 -12.68
N TYR A 173 -12.61 3.11 -12.83
CA TYR A 173 -13.29 4.40 -12.77
C TYR A 173 -13.09 5.09 -11.44
N TRP A 174 -13.20 4.33 -10.32
CA TRP A 174 -12.93 4.89 -9.00
C TRP A 174 -11.49 5.39 -8.88
N MET A 175 -10.51 4.64 -9.38
CA MET A 175 -9.10 5.08 -9.36
C MET A 175 -8.90 6.37 -10.18
N SER A 176 -9.52 6.47 -11.36
CA SER A 176 -9.51 7.70 -12.16
C SER A 176 -10.11 8.88 -11.40
N LYS A 177 -11.28 8.68 -10.78
CA LYS A 177 -11.95 9.69 -9.93
C LYS A 177 -11.11 10.11 -8.74
N PHE A 178 -10.43 9.15 -8.09
CA PHE A 178 -9.52 9.41 -6.98
C PHE A 178 -8.36 10.31 -7.43
N LEU A 179 -7.68 9.96 -8.52
CA LEU A 179 -6.58 10.76 -9.07
C LEU A 179 -7.07 12.17 -9.50
N ALA A 180 -8.18 12.26 -10.20
CA ALA A 180 -8.78 13.54 -10.61
C ALA A 180 -9.21 14.43 -9.42
N SER A 181 -9.29 13.89 -8.22
CA SER A 181 -9.66 14.66 -7.01
C SER A 181 -8.49 15.39 -6.33
N GLY A 182 -7.35 15.51 -7.00
CA GLY A 182 -6.16 16.25 -6.53
C GLY A 182 -5.03 15.35 -6.04
N PHE A 183 -4.95 14.13 -6.57
CA PHE A 183 -3.85 13.19 -6.30
C PHE A 183 -3.16 12.74 -7.58
N LYS A 184 -1.89 12.37 -7.48
CA LYS A 184 -1.04 11.89 -8.58
C LYS A 184 -0.41 10.54 -8.23
N ASP A 185 -0.46 9.59 -9.17
CA ASP A 185 0.30 8.34 -9.10
C ASP A 185 1.77 8.64 -9.42
N THR A 186 2.62 8.64 -8.41
CA THR A 186 4.02 9.07 -8.53
C THR A 186 4.81 8.22 -9.51
N PHE A 187 4.57 6.90 -9.54
CA PHE A 187 5.27 6.02 -10.46
C PHE A 187 4.88 6.33 -11.92
N ARG A 188 3.60 6.51 -12.21
CA ARG A 188 3.12 6.76 -13.57
C ARG A 188 3.47 8.17 -14.06
N GLU A 189 3.50 9.16 -13.17
CA GLU A 189 3.97 10.52 -13.50
C GLU A 189 5.46 10.53 -13.90
N MET A 190 6.31 9.76 -13.20
CA MET A 190 7.75 9.68 -13.49
C MET A 190 8.11 8.69 -14.60
N HIS A 191 7.27 7.68 -14.80
CA HIS A 191 7.53 6.58 -15.73
C HIS A 191 6.29 6.29 -16.59
N PRO A 192 5.86 7.23 -17.46
CA PRO A 192 4.57 7.16 -18.17
C PRO A 192 4.39 5.91 -19.01
N GLN A 193 5.46 5.37 -19.59
CA GLN A 193 5.43 4.22 -20.49
C GLN A 193 6.08 2.95 -19.93
N LYS A 194 6.57 2.99 -18.68
CA LYS A 194 7.28 1.83 -18.12
C LYS A 194 6.31 0.74 -17.71
N ILE A 195 6.50 -0.46 -18.26
CA ILE A 195 5.80 -1.67 -17.82
C ILE A 195 6.61 -2.29 -16.68
N GLN A 196 6.07 -2.24 -15.48
CA GLN A 196 6.65 -2.88 -14.30
C GLN A 196 5.51 -3.18 -13.32
N TYR A 197 5.58 -4.35 -12.68
CA TYR A 197 4.53 -4.85 -11.82
C TYR A 197 4.98 -4.90 -10.38
N SER A 198 4.01 -4.92 -9.46
CA SER A 198 4.24 -5.00 -8.02
C SER A 198 3.68 -6.29 -7.41
N TRP A 199 2.83 -7.03 -8.12
CA TRP A 199 2.21 -8.27 -7.65
C TRP A 199 2.20 -9.36 -8.72
N TRP A 200 2.38 -10.61 -8.29
CA TRP A 200 2.28 -11.81 -9.12
C TRP A 200 1.59 -12.93 -8.36
N SER A 201 0.60 -13.56 -8.98
CA SER A 201 -0.01 -14.74 -8.39
C SER A 201 1.03 -15.83 -8.08
N PHE A 202 0.89 -16.49 -6.93
CA PHE A 202 1.71 -17.69 -6.64
C PHE A 202 1.47 -18.85 -7.59
N ARG A 203 0.37 -18.81 -8.36
CA ARG A 203 -0.01 -19.90 -9.26
C ARG A 203 0.82 -19.86 -10.54
N SER A 204 1.09 -21.07 -11.07
CA SER A 204 1.63 -21.26 -12.42
C SER A 204 2.95 -20.52 -12.71
N GLY A 205 3.77 -20.23 -11.71
CA GLY A 205 5.05 -19.53 -11.91
C GLY A 205 4.88 -18.12 -12.51
N ALA A 206 3.81 -17.41 -12.18
CA ALA A 206 3.48 -16.11 -12.78
C ALA A 206 4.62 -15.09 -12.66
N ARG A 207 5.34 -15.06 -11.53
CA ARG A 207 6.45 -14.14 -11.31
C ARG A 207 7.64 -14.43 -12.24
N ALA A 208 8.01 -15.70 -12.40
CA ALA A 208 9.09 -16.10 -13.31
C ALA A 208 8.79 -15.76 -14.77
N ARG A 209 7.51 -15.78 -15.17
CA ARG A 209 7.03 -15.41 -16.50
C ARG A 209 6.68 -13.93 -16.63
N ASN A 210 6.86 -13.15 -15.58
CA ASN A 210 6.48 -11.74 -15.45
C ASN A 210 5.01 -11.45 -15.84
N ILE A 211 4.10 -12.39 -15.51
CA ILE A 211 2.64 -12.18 -15.67
C ILE A 211 2.12 -11.55 -14.37
N GLY A 212 2.34 -10.26 -14.25
CA GLY A 212 2.10 -9.49 -13.03
C GLY A 212 1.11 -8.35 -13.20
N TRP A 213 0.83 -7.68 -12.09
CA TRP A 213 -0.04 -6.52 -11.97
C TRP A 213 0.65 -5.44 -11.15
N ARG A 214 0.47 -4.18 -11.48
CA ARG A 214 0.84 -3.05 -10.64
C ARG A 214 -0.40 -2.60 -9.88
N ILE A 215 -0.48 -3.00 -8.63
CA ILE A 215 -1.63 -2.74 -7.74
C ILE A 215 -1.21 -2.06 -6.43
N ASP A 216 0.08 -1.90 -6.20
CA ASP A 216 0.66 -1.15 -5.10
C ASP A 216 1.10 0.23 -5.60
N TYR A 217 0.72 1.30 -4.88
CA TYR A 217 0.92 2.67 -5.33
C TYR A 217 1.47 3.56 -4.23
N PHE A 218 2.15 4.62 -4.67
CA PHE A 218 2.27 5.87 -3.96
C PHE A 218 1.51 6.95 -4.73
N CYS A 219 0.46 7.48 -4.11
CA CYS A 219 -0.28 8.62 -4.63
C CYS A 219 -0.06 9.82 -3.71
N VAL A 220 0.26 10.97 -4.26
CA VAL A 220 0.53 12.17 -3.49
C VAL A 220 -0.41 13.31 -3.90
N ALA A 221 -0.69 14.23 -2.98
CA ALA A 221 -1.38 15.46 -3.33
C ALA A 221 -0.64 16.19 -4.47
N ASP A 222 -1.36 16.72 -5.47
CA ASP A 222 -0.79 17.40 -6.65
C ASP A 222 0.29 18.42 -6.27
N LYS A 223 0.01 19.22 -5.23
CA LYS A 223 0.89 20.32 -4.79
C LYS A 223 2.27 19.88 -4.30
N ILE A 224 2.44 18.59 -3.97
CA ILE A 224 3.73 18.05 -3.49
C ILE A 224 4.39 17.08 -4.47
N LEU A 225 3.82 16.86 -5.65
CA LEU A 225 4.43 16.00 -6.66
C LEU A 225 5.87 16.43 -6.99
N LYS A 226 6.11 17.73 -7.07
CA LYS A 226 7.46 18.30 -7.32
C LYS A 226 8.49 17.98 -6.24
N ASN A 227 8.05 17.60 -5.05
CA ASN A 227 8.93 17.22 -3.94
C ASN A 227 9.30 15.71 -3.99
N ILE A 228 8.72 14.94 -4.91
CA ILE A 228 9.05 13.53 -5.10
C ILE A 228 10.19 13.46 -6.11
N SER A 229 11.38 13.04 -5.66
CA SER A 229 12.55 12.91 -6.52
C SER A 229 12.67 11.56 -7.20
N GLN A 230 12.10 10.52 -6.59
CA GLN A 230 12.09 9.15 -7.13
C GLN A 230 10.80 8.43 -6.77
N ALA A 231 10.31 7.60 -7.71
CA ALA A 231 9.28 6.60 -7.47
C ALA A 231 9.68 5.30 -8.17
N TYR A 232 9.67 4.18 -7.45
CA TYR A 232 10.22 2.92 -7.96
C TYR A 232 9.49 1.70 -7.40
N ILE A 233 9.69 0.57 -8.07
CA ILE A 233 9.21 -0.76 -7.68
C ILE A 233 10.42 -1.68 -7.58
N LEU A 234 10.58 -2.38 -6.45
CA LEU A 234 11.67 -3.32 -6.20
C LEU A 234 11.25 -4.75 -6.60
N ASP A 235 10.91 -4.95 -7.86
CA ASP A 235 10.34 -6.17 -8.42
C ASP A 235 11.19 -7.44 -8.24
N LYS A 236 12.49 -7.29 -7.99
CA LYS A 236 13.41 -8.40 -7.70
C LYS A 236 13.40 -8.85 -6.24
N ILE A 237 12.81 -8.05 -5.33
CA ILE A 237 12.70 -8.43 -3.92
C ILE A 237 11.61 -9.48 -3.77
N THR A 238 11.98 -10.60 -3.16
CA THR A 238 11.10 -11.73 -2.85
C THR A 238 10.72 -11.72 -1.36
N GLY A 239 9.85 -12.64 -0.94
CA GLY A 239 9.37 -12.74 0.46
C GLY A 239 7.85 -12.62 0.57
N SER A 240 7.22 -11.95 -0.40
CA SER A 240 5.78 -11.86 -0.60
C SER A 240 5.44 -12.11 -2.07
N ASP A 241 4.18 -12.29 -2.41
CA ASP A 241 3.64 -12.22 -3.78
C ASP A 241 3.62 -10.77 -4.30
N HIS A 242 3.75 -9.78 -3.41
CA HIS A 242 4.01 -8.39 -3.77
C HIS A 242 5.50 -8.05 -3.68
N ALA A 243 5.91 -7.07 -4.47
CA ALA A 243 7.19 -6.40 -4.36
C ALA A 243 7.04 -5.08 -3.60
N PRO A 244 8.06 -4.64 -2.85
CA PRO A 244 8.06 -3.31 -2.26
C PRO A 244 8.00 -2.21 -3.32
N VAL A 245 7.26 -1.15 -3.04
CA VAL A 245 7.27 0.10 -3.82
C VAL A 245 7.79 1.22 -2.93
N GLY A 246 8.41 2.25 -3.51
CA GLY A 246 9.01 3.30 -2.71
C GLY A 246 9.05 4.66 -3.41
N ILE A 247 9.19 5.69 -2.58
CA ILE A 247 9.44 7.08 -3.01
C ILE A 247 10.55 7.72 -2.20
N GLU A 248 11.22 8.67 -2.83
CA GLU A 248 12.10 9.62 -2.16
C GLU A 248 11.43 10.99 -2.13
N VAL A 249 11.21 11.53 -0.93
CA VAL A 249 10.63 12.87 -0.71
C VAL A 249 11.72 13.84 -0.34
N GLN A 250 11.88 14.91 -1.11
CA GLN A 250 12.80 16.02 -0.80
C GLN A 250 12.25 16.87 0.35
N ASN A 251 13.16 17.40 1.17
CA ASN A 251 12.83 18.25 2.32
C ASN A 251 12.40 19.66 1.91
#